data_47a3bf9ccd5987714228843f0c6263bb
#
_entry.id   47a3bf9ccd5987714228843f0c6263bb
#
_cell.length_a   1.000
_cell.length_b   1.000
_cell.length_c   1.000
_cell.angle_alpha   90.00
_cell.angle_beta   90.00
_cell.angle_gamma   90.00
#
_symmetry.space_group_name_H-M   'P 1'
#
loop_
_entity.id
_entity.type
_entity.pdbx_description
1 polymer ?
#
loop_
_entity_poly.entity_id
_entity_poly.type
_entity_poly.pdbx_seq_one_letter_code
_entity_poly.pdbx_strand_id
1 'polypeptide(L)'
;ANVLKRKTVEGERVGHRDVEIPTYYIPLGVAMQLPQGFEAIIDSRSSSPKKLGLFIPSGQGVVDNTYNGNDDQWHYVCSPMRETTIEAGDRICQFRIQLSQKATMWQKIKWLLSSGIELVEVDDLGDNNRGGFGSTGVK
;
A
#
# COMPACT_ATOMS: atom_id res chain seq x y z
N ALA A 1 15.25 -6.90 -24.13
CA ALA A 1 14.71 -7.15 -22.79
C ALA A 1 15.59 -6.49 -21.72
N ASN A 2 14.96 -5.92 -20.71
CA ASN A 2 15.67 -5.37 -19.57
C ASN A 2 16.08 -6.53 -18.64
N VAL A 3 17.38 -6.76 -18.51
CA VAL A 3 17.90 -7.87 -17.72
C VAL A 3 18.42 -7.34 -16.38
N LEU A 4 17.82 -7.80 -15.30
CA LEU A 4 18.31 -7.57 -13.95
C LEU A 4 19.39 -8.61 -13.62
N LYS A 5 20.63 -8.15 -13.49
CA LYS A 5 21.73 -9.01 -13.06
C LYS A 5 21.80 -9.07 -11.54
N ARG A 6 21.91 -10.25 -10.99
CA ARG A 6 21.98 -10.51 -9.56
C ARG A 6 23.25 -11.28 -9.20
N LYS A 7 23.89 -10.86 -8.13
CA LYS A 7 24.97 -11.59 -7.48
C LYS A 7 24.57 -11.85 -6.03
N THR A 8 24.70 -13.08 -5.57
CA THR A 8 24.54 -13.40 -4.16
C THR A 8 25.86 -13.10 -3.44
N VAL A 9 25.76 -12.38 -2.34
CA VAL A 9 26.89 -12.03 -1.47
C VAL A 9 26.62 -12.61 -0.09
N GLU A 10 27.59 -13.32 0.47
CA GLU A 10 27.52 -13.78 1.86
C GLU A 10 27.69 -12.57 2.78
N GLY A 11 26.76 -12.44 3.72
CA GLY A 11 26.79 -11.38 4.74
C GLY A 11 27.14 -11.95 6.10
N GLU A 12 27.87 -11.18 6.89
CA GLU A 12 28.08 -11.48 8.29
C GLU A 12 26.84 -11.12 9.11
N ARG A 13 26.48 -11.99 10.05
CA ARG A 13 25.47 -11.65 11.06
C ARG A 13 26.09 -10.71 12.09
N VAL A 14 25.61 -9.48 12.09
CA VAL A 14 25.89 -8.54 13.19
C VAL A 14 24.89 -8.82 14.32
N GLY A 15 25.36 -8.97 15.53
CA GLY A 15 24.48 -9.13 16.70
C GLY A 15 23.47 -8.00 16.78
N HIS A 16 22.20 -8.33 16.96
CA HIS A 16 21.13 -7.36 17.11
C HIS A 16 20.35 -7.63 18.39
N ARG A 17 19.72 -6.60 18.91
CA ARG A 17 18.72 -6.74 19.98
C ARG A 17 17.36 -6.87 19.34
N ASP A 18 16.58 -7.83 19.81
CA ASP A 18 15.17 -7.89 19.46
C ASP A 18 14.44 -6.72 20.13
N VAL A 19 13.96 -5.81 19.32
CA VAL A 19 13.14 -4.68 19.77
C VAL A 19 11.77 -4.84 19.16
N GLU A 20 10.77 -4.99 20.02
CA GLU A 20 9.37 -4.93 19.59
C GLU A 20 8.96 -3.49 19.34
N ILE A 21 8.53 -3.22 18.11
CA ILE A 21 7.96 -1.92 17.73
C ILE A 21 6.45 -2.12 17.54
N PRO A 22 5.61 -1.44 18.34
CA PRO A 22 4.16 -1.56 18.17
C PRO A 22 3.75 -1.09 16.80
N THR A 23 2.95 -1.92 16.11
CA THR A 23 2.44 -1.64 14.77
C THR A 23 0.92 -1.59 14.81
N TYR A 24 0.37 -0.54 14.23
CA TYR A 24 -1.06 -0.28 14.17
C TYR A 24 -1.56 -0.33 12.74
N TYR A 25 -2.72 -0.95 12.57
CA TYR A 25 -3.45 -1.04 11.31
C TYR A 25 -4.62 -0.08 11.36
N ILE A 26 -4.43 1.13 10.86
CA ILE A 26 -5.44 2.18 10.95
C ILE A 26 -6.35 2.11 9.72
N PRO A 27 -7.65 1.81 9.90
CA PRO A 27 -8.57 1.74 8.78
C PRO A 27 -8.79 3.13 8.16
N LEU A 28 -8.76 3.20 6.84
CA LEU A 28 -8.89 4.45 6.08
C LEU A 28 -10.34 4.76 5.67
N GLY A 29 -11.27 3.85 5.95
CA GLY A 29 -12.69 4.05 5.63
C GLY A 29 -13.03 3.91 4.16
N VAL A 30 -12.15 3.34 3.35
CA VAL A 30 -12.38 3.15 1.91
C VAL A 30 -11.99 1.75 1.47
N ALA A 31 -12.74 1.21 0.52
CA ALA A 31 -12.38 0.06 -0.30
C ALA A 31 -12.47 0.51 -1.76
N MET A 32 -11.54 0.10 -2.61
CA MET A 32 -11.49 0.55 -3.99
C MET A 32 -11.26 -0.60 -4.95
N GLN A 33 -11.98 -0.60 -6.05
CA GLN A 33 -11.72 -1.48 -7.17
C GLN A 33 -10.79 -0.78 -8.16
N LEU A 34 -9.56 -1.27 -8.24
CA LEU A 34 -8.57 -0.77 -9.18
C LEU A 34 -8.73 -1.49 -10.53
N PRO A 35 -8.55 -0.79 -11.66
CA PRO A 35 -8.50 -1.43 -12.97
C PRO A 35 -7.38 -2.48 -13.03
N GLN A 36 -7.55 -3.50 -13.88
CA GLN A 36 -6.49 -4.48 -14.13
C GLN A 36 -5.22 -3.81 -14.64
N GLY A 37 -4.08 -4.27 -14.15
CA GLY A 37 -2.77 -3.71 -14.46
C GLY A 37 -2.37 -2.51 -13.62
N PHE A 38 -3.22 -2.11 -12.66
CA PHE A 38 -2.92 -1.02 -11.72
C PHE A 38 -2.74 -1.53 -10.30
N GLU A 39 -2.01 -0.76 -9.54
CA GLU A 39 -1.82 -0.93 -8.10
C GLU A 39 -1.86 0.43 -7.42
N ALA A 40 -2.18 0.44 -6.14
CA ALA A 40 -2.09 1.63 -5.32
C ALA A 40 -0.90 1.54 -4.36
N ILE A 41 -0.26 2.68 -4.15
CA ILE A 41 0.80 2.83 -3.15
C ILE A 41 0.28 3.74 -2.04
N ILE A 42 0.27 3.22 -0.82
CA ILE A 42 -0.05 3.99 0.39
C ILE A 42 1.26 4.39 1.05
N ASP A 43 1.43 5.67 1.30
CA ASP A 43 2.67 6.22 1.83
C ASP A 43 2.40 7.30 2.88
N SER A 44 3.42 7.61 3.67
CA SER A 44 3.37 8.72 4.59
C SER A 44 3.28 10.05 3.85
N ARG A 45 2.58 11.00 4.44
CA ARG A 45 2.71 12.41 4.02
C ARG A 45 4.02 12.97 4.58
N SER A 46 4.61 13.93 3.88
CA SER A 46 5.86 14.59 4.32
C SER A 46 5.81 15.16 5.75
N SER A 47 4.63 15.56 6.18
CA SER A 47 4.42 16.12 7.53
C SER A 47 4.12 15.09 8.61
N SER A 48 3.82 13.83 8.26
CA SER A 48 3.38 12.81 9.22
C SER A 48 4.43 12.50 10.29
N PRO A 49 5.73 12.32 9.97
CA PRO A 49 6.73 12.07 10.99
C PRO A 49 6.87 13.23 11.99
N LYS A 50 6.84 14.45 11.51
CA LYS A 50 7.00 15.65 12.36
C LYS A 50 5.75 15.96 13.18
N LYS A 51 4.59 16.00 12.55
CA LYS A 51 3.33 16.40 13.20
C LYS A 51 2.72 15.30 14.04
N LEU A 52 2.69 14.08 13.51
CA LEU A 52 2.02 12.95 14.15
C LEU A 52 2.99 11.96 14.79
N GLY A 53 4.28 12.06 14.50
CA GLY A 53 5.25 11.10 15.00
C GLY A 53 5.03 9.68 14.49
N LEU A 54 4.47 9.52 13.29
CA LEU A 54 4.18 8.23 12.69
C LEU A 54 5.19 7.91 11.59
N PHE A 55 5.54 6.64 11.47
CA PHE A 55 6.32 6.13 10.34
C PHE A 55 5.79 4.77 9.89
N ILE A 56 6.15 4.37 8.68
CA ILE A 56 5.78 3.05 8.14
C ILE A 56 6.96 2.10 8.35
N PRO A 57 6.85 1.11 9.26
CA PRO A 57 7.98 0.23 9.60
C PRO A 57 8.36 -0.73 8.48
N SER A 58 7.40 -1.08 7.64
CA SER A 58 7.59 -2.02 6.52
C SER A 58 7.82 -1.35 5.17
N GLY A 59 7.92 -0.02 5.14
CA GLY A 59 7.98 0.75 3.90
C GLY A 59 6.59 1.01 3.32
N GLN A 60 6.51 1.30 2.03
CA GLN A 60 5.24 1.63 1.35
C GLN A 60 4.24 0.48 1.41
N GLY A 61 2.97 0.81 1.67
CA GLY A 61 1.86 -0.13 1.49
C GLY A 61 1.53 -0.29 0.02
N VAL A 62 1.44 -1.52 -0.46
CA VAL A 62 1.05 -1.82 -1.84
C VAL A 62 -0.31 -2.50 -1.82
N VAL A 63 -1.28 -1.89 -2.50
CA VAL A 63 -2.61 -2.46 -2.68
C VAL A 63 -2.73 -3.01 -4.09
N ASP A 64 -2.78 -4.32 -4.19
CA ASP A 64 -2.97 -5.05 -5.44
C ASP A 64 -4.40 -4.86 -5.96
N ASN A 65 -4.58 -4.92 -7.27
CA ASN A 65 -5.90 -4.83 -7.90
C ASN A 65 -6.84 -6.00 -7.56
N THR A 66 -6.34 -7.07 -6.96
CA THR A 66 -7.16 -8.19 -6.47
C THR A 66 -7.76 -7.93 -5.08
N TYR A 67 -7.30 -6.91 -4.38
CA TYR A 67 -7.83 -6.45 -3.09
C TYR A 67 -8.92 -5.39 -3.34
N ASN A 68 -10.08 -5.83 -3.81
CA ASN A 68 -11.09 -4.99 -4.46
C ASN A 68 -12.53 -5.30 -4.05
N GLY A 69 -12.74 -6.09 -3.00
CA GLY A 69 -14.07 -6.39 -2.46
C GLY A 69 -14.58 -5.29 -1.51
N ASN A 70 -15.87 -5.35 -1.20
CA ASN A 70 -16.53 -4.37 -0.33
C ASN A 70 -15.93 -4.30 1.08
N ASP A 71 -15.42 -5.42 1.60
CA ASP A 71 -14.80 -5.51 2.92
C ASP A 71 -13.27 -5.42 2.87
N ASP A 72 -12.69 -5.29 1.70
CA ASP A 72 -11.26 -5.10 1.50
C ASP A 72 -10.87 -3.63 1.74
N GLN A 73 -11.09 -3.19 2.97
CA GLN A 73 -10.80 -1.84 3.40
C GLN A 73 -9.30 -1.56 3.40
N TRP A 74 -8.92 -0.40 2.91
CA TRP A 74 -7.53 0.06 2.97
C TRP A 74 -7.14 0.48 4.38
N HIS A 75 -5.90 0.15 4.75
CA HIS A 75 -5.33 0.47 6.05
C HIS A 75 -4.00 1.20 5.89
N TYR A 76 -3.74 2.10 6.80
CA TYR A 76 -2.41 2.66 6.99
C TYR A 76 -1.70 1.90 8.11
N VAL A 77 -0.64 1.18 7.74
CA VAL A 77 0.16 0.41 8.68
C VAL A 77 1.30 1.28 9.16
N CYS A 78 1.28 1.64 10.43
CA CYS A 78 2.26 2.58 10.97
C CYS A 78 2.68 2.23 12.40
N SER A 79 3.80 2.81 12.80
CA SER A 79 4.30 2.75 14.17
C SER A 79 4.54 4.16 14.71
N PRO A 80 4.21 4.42 15.97
CA PRO A 80 4.48 5.71 16.58
C PRO A 80 5.93 5.82 17.04
N MET A 81 6.55 6.98 16.82
CA MET A 81 7.86 7.34 17.38
C MET A 81 7.72 8.01 18.75
N ARG A 82 6.53 8.45 19.10
CA ARG A 82 6.20 9.10 20.35
C ARG A 82 4.71 8.94 20.63
N GLU A 83 4.29 9.26 21.83
CA GLU A 83 2.86 9.34 22.14
C GLU A 83 2.17 10.35 21.23
N THR A 84 1.09 9.94 20.61
CA THR A 84 0.31 10.75 19.68
C THR A 84 -1.15 10.31 19.67
N THR A 85 -2.03 11.22 19.27
CA THR A 85 -3.45 10.96 19.10
C THR A 85 -3.83 11.20 17.66
N ILE A 86 -4.63 10.27 17.10
CA ILE A 86 -5.21 10.39 15.77
C ILE A 86 -6.72 10.41 15.93
N GLU A 87 -7.34 11.40 15.34
CA GLU A 87 -8.80 11.56 15.35
C GLU A 87 -9.40 11.19 13.99
N ALA A 88 -10.67 10.81 14.00
CA ALA A 88 -11.40 10.59 12.75
C ALA A 88 -11.38 11.86 11.88
N GLY A 89 -11.06 11.69 10.59
CA GLY A 89 -10.91 12.79 9.65
C GLY A 89 -9.49 13.34 9.52
N ASP A 90 -8.56 12.91 10.34
CA ASP A 90 -7.15 13.29 10.20
C ASP A 90 -6.53 12.75 8.91
N ARG A 91 -5.75 13.60 8.25
CA ARG A 91 -5.00 13.22 7.04
C ARG A 91 -3.66 12.60 7.42
N ILE A 92 -3.65 11.30 7.68
CA ILE A 92 -2.48 10.57 8.20
C ILE A 92 -1.55 10.04 7.12
N CYS A 93 -2.06 9.75 5.94
CA CYS A 93 -1.31 9.17 4.82
C CYS A 93 -1.76 9.75 3.49
N GLN A 94 -1.16 9.30 2.42
CA GLN A 94 -1.51 9.60 1.05
C GLN A 94 -1.44 8.32 0.20
N PHE A 95 -2.07 8.33 -0.97
CA PHE A 95 -1.96 7.23 -1.90
C PHE A 95 -1.74 7.72 -3.33
N ARG A 96 -1.19 6.83 -4.14
CA ARG A 96 -1.01 7.00 -5.59
C ARG A 96 -1.49 5.75 -6.28
N ILE A 97 -2.00 5.90 -7.49
CA ILE A 97 -2.36 4.80 -8.37
C ILE A 97 -1.37 4.80 -9.53
N GLN A 98 -0.79 3.65 -9.80
CA GLN A 98 0.23 3.47 -10.83
C GLN A 98 0.03 2.17 -11.58
N LEU A 99 0.70 2.03 -12.74
CA LEU A 99 0.77 0.75 -13.44
C LEU A 99 1.57 -0.26 -12.61
N SER A 100 1.00 -1.45 -12.45
CA SER A 100 1.68 -2.59 -11.84
C SER A 100 2.79 -3.11 -12.77
N GLN A 101 3.81 -3.76 -12.21
CA GLN A 101 4.81 -4.49 -13.00
C GLN A 101 4.20 -5.60 -13.85
N LYS A 102 3.04 -6.10 -13.45
CA LYS A 102 2.29 -7.13 -14.18
C LYS A 102 1.43 -6.58 -15.32
N ALA A 103 1.41 -5.26 -15.51
CA ALA A 103 0.64 -4.63 -16.58
C ALA A 103 1.10 -5.11 -17.95
N THR A 104 0.14 -5.50 -18.79
CA THR A 104 0.41 -5.88 -20.18
C THR A 104 0.81 -4.67 -21.02
N MET A 105 1.45 -4.91 -22.17
CA MET A 105 1.78 -3.85 -23.12
C MET A 105 0.55 -3.05 -23.54
N TRP A 106 -0.59 -3.74 -23.74
CA TRP A 106 -1.85 -3.12 -24.11
C TRP A 106 -2.40 -2.21 -23.02
N GLN A 107 -2.32 -2.63 -21.75
CA GLN A 107 -2.70 -1.82 -20.60
C GLN A 107 -1.83 -0.56 -20.50
N LYS A 108 -0.52 -0.68 -20.73
CA LYS A 108 0.41 0.46 -20.76
C LYS A 108 0.08 1.45 -21.87
N ILE A 109 -0.23 0.96 -23.06
CA ILE A 109 -0.63 1.81 -24.20
C ILE A 109 -1.93 2.54 -23.90
N LYS A 110 -2.93 1.84 -23.38
CA LYS A 110 -4.20 2.47 -22.97
C LYS A 110 -3.99 3.57 -21.92
N TRP A 111 -3.11 3.32 -20.96
CA TRP A 111 -2.78 4.31 -19.94
C TRP A 111 -2.15 5.57 -20.55
N LEU A 112 -1.19 5.41 -21.44
CA LEU A 112 -0.52 6.52 -22.12
C LEU A 112 -1.49 7.38 -22.96
N LEU A 113 -2.54 6.77 -23.51
CA LEU A 113 -3.54 7.45 -24.32
C LEU A 113 -4.73 7.96 -23.51
N SER A 114 -4.81 7.64 -22.21
CA SER A 114 -5.90 8.04 -21.34
C SER A 114 -5.72 9.47 -20.81
N SER A 115 -6.82 10.08 -20.37
CA SER A 115 -6.83 11.40 -19.73
C SER A 115 -6.55 11.34 -18.23
N GLY A 116 -6.25 10.17 -17.66
CA GLY A 116 -6.00 9.97 -16.24
C GLY A 116 -6.96 8.99 -15.58
N ILE A 117 -7.01 9.05 -14.25
CA ILE A 117 -7.87 8.20 -13.42
C ILE A 117 -9.02 9.03 -12.87
N GLU A 118 -10.22 8.53 -13.05
CA GLU A 118 -11.44 9.08 -12.45
C GLU A 118 -11.82 8.23 -11.24
N LEU A 119 -12.06 8.87 -10.09
CA LEU A 119 -12.59 8.23 -8.90
C LEU A 119 -14.11 8.36 -8.90
N VAL A 120 -14.79 7.22 -8.88
CA VAL A 120 -16.24 7.15 -8.85
C VAL A 120 -16.69 6.48 -7.57
N GLU A 121 -17.55 7.14 -6.80
CA GLU A 121 -18.15 6.56 -5.61
C GLU A 121 -19.31 5.64 -6.01
N VAL A 122 -19.33 4.43 -5.44
CA VAL A 122 -20.37 3.43 -5.69
C VAL A 122 -20.81 2.79 -4.38
N ASP A 123 -22.03 2.24 -4.35
CA ASP A 123 -22.55 1.55 -3.17
C ASP A 123 -22.06 0.10 -3.06
N ASP A 124 -21.66 -0.51 -4.18
CA ASP A 124 -21.21 -1.89 -4.25
C ASP A 124 -20.10 -2.02 -5.31
N LEU A 125 -18.97 -2.61 -4.91
CA LEU A 125 -17.85 -2.88 -5.82
C LEU A 125 -18.06 -4.11 -6.70
N GLY A 126 -18.95 -5.03 -6.29
CA GLY A 126 -19.35 -6.19 -7.09
C GLY A 126 -18.39 -7.38 -7.07
N ASP A 127 -17.20 -7.24 -6.53
CA ASP A 127 -16.20 -8.30 -6.46
C ASP A 127 -16.17 -8.99 -5.09
N ASN A 128 -15.62 -10.21 -5.06
CA ASN A 128 -15.42 -10.94 -3.82
C ASN A 128 -14.30 -10.34 -2.99
N ASN A 129 -14.47 -10.35 -1.67
CA ASN A 129 -13.41 -9.95 -0.75
C ASN A 129 -12.22 -10.91 -0.86
N ARG A 130 -11.02 -10.36 -0.93
CA ARG A 130 -9.78 -11.13 -0.92
C ARG A 130 -9.26 -11.39 0.50
N GLY A 131 -9.54 -10.47 1.42
CA GLY A 131 -8.83 -10.36 2.68
C GLY A 131 -7.44 -9.77 2.50
N GLY A 132 -6.82 -9.32 3.57
CA GLY A 132 -5.51 -8.69 3.55
C GLY A 132 -4.53 -9.35 4.51
N PHE A 133 -3.33 -8.78 4.63
CA PHE A 133 -2.37 -9.04 5.70
C PHE A 133 -2.07 -10.53 5.93
N GLY A 134 -1.53 -11.19 4.89
CA GLY A 134 -1.12 -12.59 4.95
C GLY A 134 -2.07 -13.56 4.26
N SER A 135 -3.17 -13.10 3.66
CA SER A 135 -4.10 -13.98 2.92
C SER A 135 -3.45 -14.66 1.70
N THR A 136 -2.38 -14.08 1.15
CA THR A 136 -1.61 -14.66 0.04
C THR A 136 -0.45 -15.56 0.50
N GLY A 137 -0.29 -15.73 1.82
CA GLY A 137 0.74 -16.57 2.42
C GLY A 137 2.11 -15.91 2.55
N VAL A 138 3.00 -16.59 3.24
CA VAL A 138 4.37 -16.12 3.56
C VAL A 138 5.42 -16.82 2.72
N LYS A 139 5.02 -17.81 1.92
CA LYS A 139 5.92 -18.61 1.07
C LYS A 139 5.72 -18.33 -0.40
#